data_4c67ee324ad9200c9e7ba6d9990e2741
#
_entry.id   4c67ee324ad9200c9e7ba6d9990e2741
#
_cell.length_a   1.000
_cell.length_b   1.000
_cell.length_c   1.000
_cell.angle_alpha   90.00
_cell.angle_beta   90.00
_cell.angle_gamma   90.00
#
_symmetry.space_group_name_H-M   'P 1'
#
loop_
_entity.id
_entity.type
_entity.pdbx_description
1 polymer ?
#
loop_
_entity_poly.entity_id
_entity_poly.type
_entity_poly.pdbx_seq_one_letter_code
_entity_poly.pdbx_strand_id
1 'polypeptide(L)'
;MAFAAGKGARVILGAFDLSAYLKNASLAATKDTLDTTVFTDGSRNYIEGQKAGTATLSGLFDGADDTQDEQVQAAFASASVTNVCIGLGGLTLGTPVYCGRVWDAQYEQGASFDGLVTFGASLQVDGGWERAVSLHALAARTSTYTETSVDNGAGTSAGGAAYIFVTAQSGAAGTVLVEHSTDNVSFTTLATFSGLTGTSSTRIAVSGTVNRYVRGRLSVASTSITFQLAFDRF
;
A
#
# COMPACT_ATOMS: atom_id res chain seq x y z
N MET A 1 -12.18 -12.42 -17.97
CA MET A 1 -11.44 -12.47 -16.70
C MET A 1 -9.94 -12.40 -17.02
N ALA A 2 -9.21 -11.48 -16.40
CA ALA A 2 -7.76 -11.42 -16.52
C ALA A 2 -7.14 -12.04 -15.26
N PHE A 3 -6.42 -13.14 -15.42
CA PHE A 3 -5.63 -13.74 -14.35
C PHE A 3 -4.24 -13.09 -14.34
N ALA A 4 -3.75 -12.71 -13.16
CA ALA A 4 -2.41 -12.17 -12.99
C ALA A 4 -1.43 -13.29 -12.61
N ALA A 5 -0.22 -13.24 -13.18
CA ALA A 5 0.84 -14.17 -12.79
C ALA A 5 1.51 -13.69 -11.49
N GLY A 6 1.68 -14.57 -10.52
CA GLY A 6 2.29 -14.23 -9.22
C GLY A 6 3.69 -13.61 -9.31
N LYS A 7 4.43 -13.89 -10.39
CA LYS A 7 5.75 -13.26 -10.65
C LYS A 7 5.70 -11.73 -10.82
N GLY A 8 4.52 -11.16 -11.04
CA GLY A 8 4.29 -9.72 -11.14
C GLY A 8 3.96 -9.05 -9.81
N ALA A 9 3.83 -9.81 -8.73
CA ALA A 9 3.52 -9.26 -7.42
C ALA A 9 4.63 -8.29 -6.95
N ARG A 10 4.20 -7.22 -6.28
CA ARG A 10 5.07 -6.18 -5.73
C ARG A 10 4.68 -5.88 -4.30
N VAL A 11 5.67 -5.65 -3.46
CA VAL A 11 5.48 -5.30 -2.04
C VAL A 11 6.41 -4.16 -1.68
N ILE A 12 5.85 -3.07 -1.20
CA ILE A 12 6.61 -1.95 -0.65
C ILE A 12 6.29 -1.87 0.84
N LEU A 13 7.30 -1.96 1.70
CA LEU A 13 7.20 -1.80 3.14
C LEU A 13 7.93 -0.52 3.55
N GLY A 14 7.21 0.42 4.17
CA GLY A 14 7.77 1.72 4.45
C GLY A 14 8.19 2.43 3.15
N ALA A 15 9.47 2.66 3.02
CA ALA A 15 10.08 3.28 1.85
C ALA A 15 10.92 2.31 1.00
N PHE A 16 10.79 0.99 1.23
CA PHE A 16 11.64 -0.01 0.61
C PHE A 16 10.84 -1.00 -0.26
N ASP A 17 11.31 -1.24 -1.49
CA ASP A 17 10.74 -2.25 -2.40
C ASP A 17 11.31 -3.64 -2.09
N LEU A 18 10.53 -4.46 -1.39
CA LEU A 18 10.89 -5.83 -1.04
C LEU A 18 10.77 -6.83 -2.20
N SER A 19 10.19 -6.42 -3.33
CA SER A 19 9.75 -7.34 -4.39
C SER A 19 10.85 -8.21 -4.98
N ALA A 20 12.11 -7.72 -4.99
CA ALA A 20 13.26 -8.47 -5.51
C ALA A 20 13.68 -9.65 -4.62
N TYR A 21 13.33 -9.63 -3.35
CA TYR A 21 13.72 -10.61 -2.34
C TYR A 21 12.63 -11.64 -2.07
N LEU A 22 11.37 -11.34 -2.41
CA LEU A 22 10.22 -12.16 -2.06
C LEU A 22 10.02 -13.35 -3.01
N LYS A 23 9.76 -14.51 -2.43
CA LYS A 23 9.25 -15.72 -3.09
C LYS A 23 7.76 -15.89 -2.88
N ASN A 24 7.23 -15.43 -1.76
CA ASN A 24 5.82 -15.49 -1.44
C ASN A 24 5.37 -14.24 -0.71
N ALA A 25 4.18 -13.78 -1.07
CA ALA A 25 3.45 -12.73 -0.37
C ALA A 25 1.98 -13.14 -0.33
N SER A 26 1.42 -13.25 0.86
CA SER A 26 0.00 -13.53 1.06
C SER A 26 -0.60 -12.49 1.97
N LEU A 27 -1.86 -12.17 1.75
CA LEU A 27 -2.64 -11.30 2.62
C LEU A 27 -3.96 -11.98 2.98
N ALA A 28 -4.38 -11.76 4.21
CA ALA A 28 -5.68 -12.23 4.72
C ALA A 28 -6.42 -11.05 5.35
N ALA A 29 -7.72 -11.01 5.12
CA ALA A 29 -8.65 -10.14 5.80
C ALA A 29 -9.66 -11.01 6.53
N THR A 30 -9.83 -10.80 7.80
CA THR A 30 -10.79 -11.52 8.64
C THR A 30 -11.75 -10.54 9.28
N LYS A 31 -12.91 -11.05 9.64
CA LYS A 31 -13.95 -10.32 10.32
C LYS A 31 -14.56 -11.24 11.37
N ASP A 32 -14.54 -10.81 12.60
CA ASP A 32 -15.15 -11.57 13.67
C ASP A 32 -16.67 -11.57 13.51
N THR A 33 -17.28 -12.68 13.90
CA THR A 33 -18.74 -12.80 13.99
C THR A 33 -19.09 -13.18 15.44
N LEU A 34 -20.01 -12.42 16.03
CA LEU A 34 -20.51 -12.67 17.37
C LEU A 34 -21.86 -13.38 17.29
N ASP A 35 -21.97 -14.54 17.91
CA ASP A 35 -23.21 -15.31 17.97
C ASP A 35 -24.20 -14.63 18.92
N THR A 36 -25.36 -14.28 18.41
CA THR A 36 -26.46 -13.65 19.15
C THR A 36 -27.71 -14.55 19.26
N THR A 37 -27.54 -15.83 18.94
CA THR A 37 -28.63 -16.82 18.95
C THR A 37 -29.19 -16.99 20.35
N VAL A 38 -30.54 -16.94 20.49
CA VAL A 38 -31.26 -17.24 21.72
C VAL A 38 -32.07 -18.51 21.56
N PHE A 39 -32.55 -19.11 22.69
CA PHE A 39 -33.23 -20.40 22.70
C PHE A 39 -34.52 -20.45 21.87
N THR A 40 -35.10 -19.32 21.52
CA THR A 40 -36.31 -19.22 20.71
C THR A 40 -36.02 -19.12 19.21
N ASP A 41 -34.75 -18.99 18.80
CA ASP A 41 -34.38 -18.88 17.41
C ASP A 41 -34.38 -20.24 16.72
N GLY A 42 -34.96 -20.31 15.54
CA GLY A 42 -34.97 -21.52 14.71
C GLY A 42 -33.66 -21.73 13.90
N SER A 43 -32.76 -20.72 13.91
CA SER A 43 -31.47 -20.73 13.23
C SER A 43 -30.47 -19.85 13.98
N ARG A 44 -29.17 -20.01 13.67
CA ARG A 44 -28.12 -19.16 14.28
C ARG A 44 -28.16 -17.75 13.71
N ASN A 45 -28.07 -16.78 14.61
CA ASN A 45 -27.97 -15.36 14.32
C ASN A 45 -26.60 -14.82 14.70
N TYR A 46 -26.02 -13.98 13.81
CA TYR A 46 -24.69 -13.41 14.04
C TYR A 46 -24.72 -11.91 13.78
N ILE A 47 -23.91 -11.17 14.55
CA ILE A 47 -23.58 -9.77 14.27
C ILE A 47 -22.11 -9.63 13.92
N GLU A 48 -21.81 -8.56 13.21
CA GLU A 48 -20.45 -8.22 12.79
C GLU A 48 -19.60 -7.82 13.99
N GLY A 49 -18.43 -8.44 14.13
CA GLY A 49 -17.38 -8.04 15.05
C GLY A 49 -16.28 -7.19 14.40
N GLN A 50 -15.09 -7.22 14.96
CA GLN A 50 -13.95 -6.43 14.48
C GLN A 50 -13.35 -7.02 13.20
N LYS A 51 -12.83 -6.12 12.36
CA LYS A 51 -12.02 -6.50 11.20
C LYS A 51 -10.55 -6.60 11.59
N ALA A 52 -9.87 -7.60 11.08
CA ALA A 52 -8.43 -7.76 11.21
C ALA A 52 -7.80 -8.06 9.84
N GLY A 53 -6.55 -7.70 9.69
CA GLY A 53 -5.79 -7.98 8.50
C GLY A 53 -4.39 -8.45 8.84
N THR A 54 -3.90 -9.44 8.09
CA THR A 54 -2.52 -9.92 8.20
C THR A 54 -1.90 -10.04 6.82
N ALA A 55 -0.58 -9.90 6.75
CA ALA A 55 0.18 -10.34 5.59
C ALA A 55 1.37 -11.18 6.04
N THR A 56 1.67 -12.22 5.26
CA THR A 56 2.86 -13.03 5.46
C THR A 56 3.75 -12.90 4.23
N LEU A 57 4.99 -12.54 4.48
CA LEU A 57 6.03 -12.37 3.47
C LEU A 57 7.10 -13.41 3.72
N SER A 58 7.63 -14.04 2.68
CA SER A 58 8.81 -14.89 2.79
C SER A 58 9.65 -14.84 1.52
N GLY A 59 10.95 -14.96 1.68
CA GLY A 59 11.86 -14.82 0.57
C GLY A 59 13.30 -15.16 0.87
N LEU A 60 14.20 -14.62 0.08
CA LEU A 60 15.62 -14.79 0.25
C LEU A 60 16.17 -13.70 1.15
N PHE A 61 16.99 -14.11 2.09
CA PHE A 61 17.69 -13.21 2.99
C PHE A 61 18.86 -12.53 2.27
N ASP A 62 18.98 -11.23 2.47
CA ASP A 62 20.11 -10.42 2.06
C ASP A 62 20.51 -9.51 3.23
N GLY A 63 21.68 -9.76 3.80
CA GLY A 63 22.21 -9.04 4.98
C GLY A 63 23.22 -7.94 4.61
N ALA A 64 23.24 -7.45 3.35
CA ALA A 64 24.03 -6.29 3.02
C ALA A 64 23.39 -4.99 3.55
N ASP A 65 24.18 -3.92 3.67
CA ASP A 65 23.67 -2.62 4.10
C ASP A 65 22.58 -2.10 3.16
N ASP A 66 21.56 -1.42 3.69
CA ASP A 66 20.40 -0.88 2.96
C ASP A 66 19.57 -1.93 2.19
N THR A 67 19.64 -3.21 2.58
CA THR A 67 18.87 -4.27 1.93
C THR A 67 17.68 -4.75 2.77
N GLN A 68 17.11 -5.89 2.38
CA GLN A 68 15.90 -6.46 2.96
C GLN A 68 15.98 -6.68 4.47
N ASP A 69 17.10 -7.21 4.98
CA ASP A 69 17.24 -7.53 6.40
C ASP A 69 17.14 -6.28 7.27
N GLU A 70 17.93 -5.27 6.95
CA GLU A 70 17.95 -4.02 7.71
C GLU A 70 16.59 -3.31 7.69
N GLN A 71 15.93 -3.28 6.54
CA GLN A 71 14.64 -2.57 6.38
C GLN A 71 13.49 -3.28 7.09
N VAL A 72 13.42 -4.61 7.04
CA VAL A 72 12.40 -5.37 7.79
C VAL A 72 12.69 -5.36 9.28
N GLN A 73 13.97 -5.47 9.69
CA GLN A 73 14.37 -5.35 11.08
C GLN A 73 14.04 -3.97 11.65
N ALA A 74 14.25 -2.90 10.88
CA ALA A 74 13.89 -1.54 11.29
C ALA A 74 12.38 -1.38 11.47
N ALA A 75 11.56 -1.98 10.58
CA ALA A 75 10.12 -2.00 10.72
C ALA A 75 9.67 -2.79 11.97
N PHE A 76 10.28 -3.94 12.23
CA PHE A 76 10.02 -4.75 13.43
C PHE A 76 10.39 -4.04 14.73
N ALA A 77 11.54 -3.36 14.76
CA ALA A 77 12.02 -2.60 15.93
C ALA A 77 11.26 -1.27 16.14
N SER A 78 10.45 -0.83 15.16
CA SER A 78 9.74 0.44 15.23
C SER A 78 8.66 0.44 16.32
N ALA A 79 8.59 1.51 17.08
CA ALA A 79 7.51 1.77 18.03
C ALA A 79 6.26 2.41 17.37
N SER A 80 6.22 2.51 16.05
CA SER A 80 5.13 3.09 15.29
C SER A 80 4.79 2.22 14.07
N VAL A 81 3.54 2.31 13.64
CA VAL A 81 3.07 1.60 12.44
C VAL A 81 3.84 2.05 11.19
N THR A 82 4.13 1.10 10.33
CA THR A 82 4.73 1.32 9.02
C THR A 82 3.66 1.18 7.94
N ASN A 83 3.71 1.99 6.88
CA ASN A 83 2.82 1.83 5.75
C ASN A 83 3.30 0.68 4.86
N VAL A 84 2.37 -0.09 4.32
CA VAL A 84 2.65 -1.17 3.36
C VAL A 84 1.74 -1.05 2.15
N CYS A 85 2.26 -1.41 0.98
CA CYS A 85 1.49 -1.58 -0.25
C CYS A 85 1.82 -2.93 -0.88
N ILE A 86 0.79 -3.74 -1.12
CA ILE A 86 0.90 -5.07 -1.73
C ILE A 86 0.06 -5.09 -3.00
N GLY A 87 0.71 -5.17 -4.14
CA GLY A 87 0.09 -5.34 -5.45
C GLY A 87 0.30 -6.76 -5.96
N LEU A 88 -0.64 -7.67 -5.73
CA LEU A 88 -0.54 -9.05 -6.20
C LEU A 88 -0.55 -9.15 -7.74
N GLY A 89 -1.18 -8.20 -8.41
CA GLY A 89 -1.18 -8.03 -9.86
C GLY A 89 -0.15 -7.03 -10.39
N GLY A 90 0.72 -6.51 -9.52
CA GLY A 90 1.66 -5.43 -9.82
C GLY A 90 1.19 -4.07 -9.32
N LEU A 91 1.96 -3.02 -9.64
CA LEU A 91 1.70 -1.63 -9.21
C LEU A 91 1.41 -0.70 -10.40
N THR A 92 1.00 -1.23 -11.55
CA THR A 92 0.70 -0.40 -12.71
C THR A 92 -0.55 0.44 -12.50
N LEU A 93 -0.65 1.58 -13.19
CA LEU A 93 -1.81 2.47 -13.11
C LEU A 93 -3.12 1.69 -13.30
N GLY A 94 -4.09 1.96 -12.42
CA GLY A 94 -5.41 1.34 -12.45
C GLY A 94 -5.49 -0.07 -11.84
N THR A 95 -4.35 -0.69 -11.43
CA THR A 95 -4.41 -2.01 -10.79
C THR A 95 -4.82 -1.90 -9.32
N PRO A 96 -5.65 -2.85 -8.84
CA PRO A 96 -5.97 -2.96 -7.42
C PRO A 96 -4.71 -3.31 -6.60
N VAL A 97 -4.51 -2.58 -5.51
CA VAL A 97 -3.45 -2.81 -4.53
C VAL A 97 -4.05 -2.81 -3.13
N TYR A 98 -3.40 -3.47 -2.20
CA TYR A 98 -3.81 -3.49 -0.80
C TYR A 98 -2.80 -2.68 0.00
N CYS A 99 -3.28 -1.57 0.56
CA CYS A 99 -2.50 -0.71 1.42
C CYS A 99 -2.98 -0.81 2.87
N GLY A 100 -2.10 -0.51 3.80
CA GLY A 100 -2.43 -0.50 5.21
C GLY A 100 -1.30 0.05 6.05
N ARG A 101 -1.62 0.34 7.31
CA ARG A 101 -0.64 0.59 8.35
C ARG A 101 -0.42 -0.72 9.08
N VAL A 102 0.83 -1.14 9.22
CA VAL A 102 1.15 -2.44 9.79
C VAL A 102 2.14 -2.33 10.94
N TRP A 103 2.01 -3.27 11.87
CA TRP A 103 3.05 -3.66 12.80
C TRP A 103 3.75 -4.89 12.21
N ASP A 104 5.08 -4.92 12.21
CA ASP A 104 5.80 -6.17 11.96
C ASP A 104 5.75 -6.99 13.26
N ALA A 105 4.89 -7.99 13.26
CA ALA A 105 4.60 -8.80 14.45
C ALA A 105 5.58 -9.94 14.64
N GLN A 106 6.26 -10.37 13.59
CA GLN A 106 7.25 -11.44 13.62
C GLN A 106 8.23 -11.28 12.46
N TYR A 107 9.50 -11.35 12.78
CA TYR A 107 10.59 -11.47 11.82
C TYR A 107 11.42 -12.69 12.16
N GLU A 108 11.63 -13.57 11.19
CA GLU A 108 12.40 -14.80 11.35
C GLU A 108 13.40 -14.98 10.21
N GLN A 109 14.50 -15.64 10.52
CA GLN A 109 15.55 -15.99 9.58
C GLN A 109 15.82 -17.48 9.68
N GLY A 110 16.00 -18.13 8.54
CA GLY A 110 16.26 -19.56 8.48
C GLY A 110 17.44 -19.87 7.55
N ALA A 111 18.33 -20.77 8.02
CA ALA A 111 19.43 -21.27 7.22
C ALA A 111 19.43 -22.80 7.24
N SER A 112 19.63 -23.43 6.09
CA SER A 112 19.87 -24.87 5.99
C SER A 112 21.23 -25.13 5.40
N PHE A 113 21.86 -26.25 5.78
CA PHE A 113 23.23 -26.60 5.36
C PHE A 113 23.38 -26.61 3.84
N ASP A 114 22.40 -27.16 3.13
CA ASP A 114 22.39 -27.30 1.66
C ASP A 114 21.50 -26.24 0.94
N GLY A 115 21.05 -25.20 1.64
CA GLY A 115 20.08 -24.24 1.12
C GLY A 115 20.51 -22.79 1.21
N LEU A 116 19.71 -21.94 0.57
CA LEU A 116 19.85 -20.51 0.72
C LEU A 116 19.29 -20.04 2.07
N VAL A 117 19.87 -19.00 2.64
CA VAL A 117 19.29 -18.31 3.79
C VAL A 117 17.99 -17.65 3.36
N THR A 118 16.96 -17.80 4.18
CA THR A 118 15.63 -17.28 3.94
C THR A 118 15.17 -16.38 5.07
N PHE A 119 14.21 -15.51 4.79
CA PHE A 119 13.51 -14.75 5.81
C PHE A 119 12.00 -14.97 5.72
N GLY A 120 11.32 -14.74 6.85
CA GLY A 120 9.88 -14.62 6.97
C GLY A 120 9.51 -13.39 7.80
N ALA A 121 8.44 -12.72 7.41
CA ALA A 121 7.86 -11.61 8.18
C ALA A 121 6.35 -11.76 8.23
N SER A 122 5.78 -11.50 9.41
CA SER A 122 4.34 -11.49 9.61
C SER A 122 3.90 -10.09 10.03
N LEU A 123 3.08 -9.47 9.20
CA LEU A 123 2.59 -8.13 9.37
C LEU A 123 1.14 -8.16 9.89
N GLN A 124 0.88 -7.43 10.99
CA GLN A 124 -0.46 -7.22 11.52
C GLN A 124 -0.96 -5.85 11.12
N VAL A 125 -2.09 -5.79 10.42
CA VAL A 125 -2.67 -4.52 9.95
C VAL A 125 -3.40 -3.81 11.09
N ASP A 126 -3.12 -2.54 11.24
CA ASP A 126 -3.84 -1.64 12.13
C ASP A 126 -5.05 -1.03 11.39
N GLY A 127 -6.26 -1.45 11.77
CA GLY A 127 -7.53 -0.96 11.21
C GLY A 127 -8.05 -1.71 9.97
N GLY A 128 -7.36 -2.76 9.50
CA GLY A 128 -7.75 -3.56 8.34
C GLY A 128 -7.15 -3.08 7.02
N TRP A 129 -7.26 -3.91 5.98
CA TRP A 129 -6.77 -3.60 4.64
C TRP A 129 -7.64 -2.55 3.95
N GLU A 130 -6.99 -1.58 3.31
CA GLU A 130 -7.58 -0.62 2.38
C GLU A 130 -7.31 -1.11 0.94
N ARG A 131 -8.39 -1.38 0.18
CA ARG A 131 -8.31 -1.84 -1.20
C ARG A 131 -8.21 -0.64 -2.13
N ALA A 132 -7.01 -0.13 -2.29
CA ALA A 132 -6.69 1.01 -3.11
C ALA A 132 -6.53 0.65 -4.59
N VAL A 133 -6.49 1.69 -5.42
CA VAL A 133 -6.09 1.62 -6.84
C VAL A 133 -4.77 2.36 -7.01
N SER A 134 -3.83 1.75 -7.73
CA SER A 134 -2.56 2.41 -8.08
C SER A 134 -2.83 3.60 -8.99
N LEU A 135 -2.40 4.79 -8.58
CA LEU A 135 -2.47 6.04 -9.36
C LEU A 135 -1.14 6.42 -10.01
N HIS A 136 -0.04 5.82 -9.58
CA HIS A 136 1.28 5.92 -10.20
C HIS A 136 2.06 4.65 -9.88
N ALA A 137 2.61 4.02 -10.90
CA ALA A 137 3.49 2.86 -10.73
C ALA A 137 4.78 3.27 -10.00
N LEU A 138 5.43 2.32 -9.32
CA LEU A 138 6.75 2.56 -8.76
C LEU A 138 7.73 2.86 -9.90
N ALA A 139 7.98 4.15 -10.13
CA ALA A 139 8.83 4.64 -11.22
C ALA A 139 9.50 5.97 -10.88
N ALA A 140 10.68 6.21 -11.45
CA ALA A 140 11.42 7.45 -11.31
C ALA A 140 10.83 8.55 -12.21
N ARG A 141 10.77 9.77 -11.68
CA ARG A 141 10.39 10.99 -12.39
C ARG A 141 11.41 12.09 -12.15
N THR A 142 11.78 12.79 -13.21
CA THR A 142 12.76 13.89 -13.20
C THR A 142 12.15 15.24 -13.60
N SER A 143 10.86 15.25 -13.92
CA SER A 143 10.10 16.44 -14.28
C SER A 143 8.67 16.34 -13.75
N THR A 144 7.96 17.45 -13.73
CA THR A 144 6.51 17.45 -13.41
C THR A 144 5.77 16.49 -14.35
N TYR A 145 4.83 15.76 -13.79
CA TYR A 145 4.15 14.69 -14.50
C TYR A 145 2.71 14.54 -14.03
N THR A 146 1.81 14.28 -14.96
CA THR A 146 0.39 14.04 -14.67
C THR A 146 0.01 12.67 -15.25
N GLU A 147 -0.53 11.81 -14.39
CA GLU A 147 -1.04 10.51 -14.81
C GLU A 147 -2.40 10.61 -15.51
N THR A 148 -2.70 9.61 -16.32
CA THR A 148 -4.06 9.40 -16.80
C THR A 148 -4.96 9.10 -15.61
N SER A 149 -6.17 9.65 -15.61
CA SER A 149 -7.13 9.41 -14.54
C SER A 149 -7.68 7.98 -14.55
N VAL A 150 -7.92 7.46 -13.36
CA VAL A 150 -8.69 6.23 -13.18
C VAL A 150 -10.17 6.58 -13.09
N ASP A 151 -10.99 5.92 -13.91
CA ASP A 151 -12.44 6.02 -13.87
C ASP A 151 -13.01 5.02 -12.86
N ASN A 152 -13.61 5.51 -11.80
CA ASN A 152 -14.23 4.69 -10.76
C ASN A 152 -15.75 4.48 -10.97
N GLY A 153 -16.29 4.87 -12.13
CA GLY A 153 -17.71 4.74 -12.48
C GLY A 153 -18.62 5.78 -11.84
N ALA A 154 -18.47 6.06 -10.55
CA ALA A 154 -19.28 7.03 -9.81
C ALA A 154 -18.45 7.77 -8.74
N GLY A 155 -18.94 8.87 -8.22
CA GLY A 155 -18.42 9.53 -7.02
C GLY A 155 -18.84 8.80 -5.73
N THR A 156 -18.20 9.13 -4.60
CA THR A 156 -18.59 8.72 -3.24
C THR A 156 -18.57 9.93 -2.30
N SER A 157 -19.37 9.90 -1.25
CA SER A 157 -19.34 10.90 -0.16
C SER A 157 -18.59 10.39 1.07
N ALA A 158 -18.13 9.15 1.07
CA ALA A 158 -17.51 8.50 2.22
C ALA A 158 -16.02 8.89 2.42
N GLY A 159 -15.44 9.60 1.45
CA GLY A 159 -14.02 9.94 1.49
C GLY A 159 -13.10 8.86 0.96
N GLY A 160 -11.89 8.79 1.52
CA GLY A 160 -10.89 7.82 1.10
C GLY A 160 -9.56 7.99 1.82
N ALA A 161 -8.54 7.31 1.35
CA ALA A 161 -7.16 7.43 1.83
C ALA A 161 -6.16 7.42 0.67
N ALA A 162 -5.25 8.38 0.71
CA ALA A 162 -4.12 8.47 -0.22
C ALA A 162 -2.86 7.90 0.43
N TYR A 163 -2.10 7.11 -0.31
CA TYR A 163 -0.83 6.54 0.10
C TYR A 163 0.26 6.92 -0.89
N ILE A 164 1.40 7.40 -0.38
CA ILE A 164 2.62 7.57 -1.16
C ILE A 164 3.75 6.76 -0.54
N PHE A 165 4.56 6.16 -1.39
CA PHE A 165 5.77 5.43 -1.03
C PHE A 165 6.91 5.98 -1.88
N VAL A 166 7.84 6.70 -1.27
CA VAL A 166 9.02 7.26 -1.94
C VAL A 166 10.20 6.37 -1.62
N THR A 167 10.69 5.62 -2.60
CA THR A 167 11.79 4.67 -2.43
C THR A 167 13.16 5.27 -2.74
N ALA A 168 13.20 6.36 -3.50
CA ALA A 168 14.41 7.14 -3.74
C ALA A 168 14.06 8.58 -4.08
N GLN A 169 14.89 9.53 -3.63
CA GLN A 169 14.73 10.94 -3.96
C GLN A 169 16.08 11.65 -3.92
N SER A 170 16.30 12.57 -4.84
CA SER A 170 17.47 13.45 -4.86
C SER A 170 17.10 14.86 -5.28
N GLY A 171 17.85 15.85 -4.77
CA GLY A 171 17.66 17.27 -5.07
C GLY A 171 16.60 17.94 -4.20
N ALA A 172 15.90 18.93 -4.75
CA ALA A 172 14.91 19.72 -4.03
C ALA A 172 13.68 18.91 -3.63
N ALA A 173 12.92 19.39 -2.64
CA ALA A 173 11.70 18.74 -2.18
C ALA A 173 10.66 18.62 -3.30
N GLY A 174 10.11 17.41 -3.48
CA GLY A 174 9.02 17.15 -4.41
C GLY A 174 7.64 17.43 -3.81
N THR A 175 6.64 17.58 -4.68
CA THR A 175 5.23 17.66 -4.29
C THR A 175 4.38 16.81 -5.20
N VAL A 176 3.67 15.83 -4.60
CA VAL A 176 2.75 14.93 -5.29
C VAL A 176 1.32 15.22 -4.85
N LEU A 177 0.41 15.29 -5.79
CA LEU A 177 -1.02 15.54 -5.57
C LEU A 177 -1.83 14.30 -5.95
N VAL A 178 -2.90 14.07 -5.21
CA VAL A 178 -4.05 13.29 -5.66
C VAL A 178 -5.14 14.27 -6.04
N GLU A 179 -5.62 14.19 -7.27
CA GLU A 179 -6.64 15.08 -7.82
C GLU A 179 -7.87 14.28 -8.24
N HIS A 180 -9.05 14.90 -8.18
CA HIS A 180 -10.30 14.30 -8.63
C HIS A 180 -11.11 15.21 -9.56
N SER A 181 -12.01 14.63 -10.35
CA SER A 181 -12.85 15.33 -11.31
C SER A 181 -14.19 14.63 -11.51
N THR A 182 -15.23 15.40 -11.83
CA THR A 182 -16.53 14.87 -12.26
C THR A 182 -16.59 14.65 -13.77
N ASP A 183 -15.87 15.44 -14.54
CA ASP A 183 -15.95 15.53 -16.02
C ASP A 183 -14.70 15.03 -16.75
N ASN A 184 -13.66 14.60 -15.99
CA ASN A 184 -12.34 14.20 -16.50
C ASN A 184 -11.57 15.32 -17.23
N VAL A 185 -11.96 16.55 -17.05
CA VAL A 185 -11.35 17.75 -17.67
C VAL A 185 -10.83 18.69 -16.58
N SER A 186 -11.71 19.09 -15.68
CA SER A 186 -11.41 20.01 -14.57
C SER A 186 -11.11 19.22 -13.31
N PHE A 187 -9.88 19.32 -12.81
CA PHE A 187 -9.43 18.57 -11.63
C PHE A 187 -9.21 19.48 -10.44
N THR A 188 -9.61 19.02 -9.26
CA THR A 188 -9.36 19.67 -7.96
C THR A 188 -8.54 18.74 -7.07
N THR A 189 -7.76 19.30 -6.16
CA THR A 189 -6.88 18.54 -5.28
C THR A 189 -7.66 17.91 -4.13
N LEU A 190 -7.46 16.60 -3.91
CA LEU A 190 -7.96 15.82 -2.76
C LEU A 190 -6.92 15.71 -1.64
N ALA A 191 -5.68 15.43 -2.00
CA ALA A 191 -4.59 15.27 -1.04
C ALA A 191 -3.29 15.83 -1.62
N THR A 192 -2.44 16.36 -0.74
CA THR A 192 -1.14 16.94 -1.10
C THR A 192 -0.06 16.34 -0.24
N PHE A 193 0.91 15.68 -0.87
CA PHE A 193 2.15 15.24 -0.28
C PHE A 193 3.24 16.24 -0.66
N SER A 194 3.57 17.15 0.26
CA SER A 194 4.58 18.19 0.05
C SER A 194 5.83 17.94 0.87
N GLY A 195 6.91 18.60 0.50
CA GLY A 195 8.17 18.52 1.24
C GLY A 195 8.81 17.13 1.18
N LEU A 196 8.58 16.39 0.10
CA LEU A 196 9.17 15.05 -0.08
C LEU A 196 10.67 15.18 -0.29
N THR A 197 11.45 14.85 0.75
CA THR A 197 12.90 14.85 0.77
C THR A 197 13.40 13.49 1.27
N GLY A 198 14.10 12.75 0.44
CA GLY A 198 14.56 11.40 0.79
C GLY A 198 13.43 10.34 0.73
N THR A 199 13.72 9.17 1.28
CA THR A 199 12.80 8.03 1.32
C THR A 199 11.75 8.21 2.41
N SER A 200 10.50 7.90 2.11
CA SER A 200 9.39 8.04 3.07
C SER A 200 8.14 7.30 2.62
N SER A 201 7.26 7.02 3.57
CA SER A 201 5.90 6.56 3.27
C SER A 201 4.89 7.35 4.11
N THR A 202 3.82 7.80 3.47
CA THR A 202 2.81 8.64 4.14
C THR A 202 1.41 8.23 3.70
N ARG A 203 0.49 8.23 4.66
CA ARG A 203 -0.96 8.09 4.44
C ARG A 203 -1.66 9.39 4.81
N ILE A 204 -2.55 9.85 3.93
CA ILE A 204 -3.44 11.00 4.18
C ILE A 204 -4.88 10.51 4.07
N ALA A 205 -5.65 10.69 5.15
CA ALA A 205 -7.09 10.45 5.11
C ALA A 205 -7.79 11.65 4.43
N VAL A 206 -8.73 11.33 3.57
CA VAL A 206 -9.55 12.31 2.84
C VAL A 206 -10.98 12.15 3.30
N SER A 207 -11.60 13.23 3.74
CA SER A 207 -13.02 13.29 4.13
C SER A 207 -13.86 13.96 3.06
N GLY A 208 -15.15 13.59 2.99
CA GLY A 208 -16.10 14.20 2.09
C GLY A 208 -16.11 13.58 0.69
N THR A 209 -16.52 14.35 -0.31
CA THR A 209 -16.79 13.83 -1.65
C THR A 209 -15.51 13.53 -2.42
N VAL A 210 -15.41 12.32 -2.95
CA VAL A 210 -14.44 11.92 -3.95
C VAL A 210 -15.16 11.71 -5.27
N ASN A 211 -14.82 12.49 -6.29
CA ASN A 211 -15.46 12.43 -7.60
C ASN A 211 -15.06 11.16 -8.37
N ARG A 212 -15.73 10.92 -9.50
CA ARG A 212 -15.60 9.72 -10.33
C ARG A 212 -14.18 9.47 -10.81
N TYR A 213 -13.53 10.49 -11.36
CA TYR A 213 -12.17 10.39 -11.93
C TYR A 213 -11.15 10.80 -10.90
N VAL A 214 -10.12 9.96 -10.70
CA VAL A 214 -9.01 10.25 -9.76
C VAL A 214 -7.68 10.03 -10.46
N ARG A 215 -6.71 10.93 -10.23
CA ARG A 215 -5.36 10.81 -10.81
C ARG A 215 -4.26 11.24 -9.85
N GLY A 216 -3.05 10.78 -10.13
CA GLY A 216 -1.83 11.26 -9.52
C GLY A 216 -1.17 12.38 -10.34
N ARG A 217 -0.52 13.33 -9.67
CA ARG A 217 0.25 14.38 -10.32
C ARG A 217 1.49 14.74 -9.51
N LEU A 218 2.66 14.71 -10.12
CA LEU A 218 3.86 15.34 -9.59
C LEU A 218 3.86 16.82 -10.01
N SER A 219 3.51 17.71 -9.08
CA SER A 219 3.35 19.14 -9.35
C SER A 219 4.63 19.95 -9.17
N VAL A 220 5.51 19.51 -8.27
CA VAL A 220 6.87 20.07 -8.10
C VAL A 220 7.85 18.91 -8.21
N ALA A 221 8.72 18.97 -9.21
CA ALA A 221 9.70 17.93 -9.45
C ALA A 221 10.97 18.16 -8.64
N SER A 222 11.51 17.07 -8.13
CA SER A 222 12.90 16.97 -7.63
C SER A 222 13.86 16.77 -8.82
N THR A 223 15.17 16.67 -8.55
CA THR A 223 16.12 16.20 -9.58
C THR A 223 15.76 14.79 -10.03
N SER A 224 15.43 13.90 -9.08
CA SER A 224 14.80 12.60 -9.33
C SER A 224 13.98 12.18 -8.12
N ILE A 225 12.80 11.62 -8.35
CA ILE A 225 11.96 11.01 -7.31
C ILE A 225 11.38 9.70 -7.83
N THR A 226 11.62 8.60 -7.12
CA THR A 226 11.01 7.29 -7.39
C THR A 226 9.93 7.05 -6.37
N PHE A 227 8.68 6.95 -6.82
CA PHE A 227 7.55 6.77 -5.92
C PHE A 227 6.46 5.90 -6.50
N GLN A 228 5.63 5.35 -5.63
CA GLN A 228 4.35 4.73 -5.93
C GLN A 228 3.26 5.54 -5.25
N LEU A 229 2.13 5.71 -5.89
CA LEU A 229 0.96 6.42 -5.38
C LEU A 229 -0.27 5.52 -5.48
N ALA A 230 -1.04 5.42 -4.42
CA ALA A 230 -2.31 4.69 -4.41
C ALA A 230 -3.40 5.49 -3.71
N PHE A 231 -4.65 5.21 -4.06
CA PHE A 231 -5.82 5.83 -3.46
C PHE A 231 -6.93 4.81 -3.24
N ASP A 232 -7.39 4.70 -2.00
CA ASP A 232 -8.59 3.95 -1.64
C ASP A 232 -9.78 4.89 -1.53
N ARG A 233 -10.93 4.44 -1.99
CA ARG A 233 -12.23 5.14 -1.88
C ARG A 233 -13.12 4.35 -0.94
N PHE A 234 -13.62 5.00 0.10
CA PHE A 234 -14.53 4.42 1.07
C PHE A 234 -15.98 4.39 0.59
#